data_adba0ce4048357a36011b7045d724e93
#
_entry.id   adba0ce4048357a36011b7045d724e93
#
_cell.length_a   1.000
_cell.length_b   1.000
_cell.length_c   1.000
_cell.angle_alpha   90.00
_cell.angle_beta   90.00
_cell.angle_gamma   90.00
#
_symmetry.space_group_name_H-M   'P 1'
#
loop_
_entity.id
_entity.type
_entity.pdbx_description
1 polymer ?
#
loop_
_entity_poly.entity_id
_entity_poly.type
_entity_poly.pdbx_seq_one_letter_code
_entity_poly.pdbx_strand_id
1 'polypeptide(L)'
;MKLLVTGGLGFIGSNFISRVFENHKDWSVVNVDAELYGSNHQNLKKFENNSKYSFVKGNITDQKLMEKLVSKSDVVINFAAESHVDRSISDAKPFIDANILGVFTLLETIKKMEKKLIHISTDEVYGSFDSGSAKEETRLDPSSPYAASKASAELLIQSYITTYGCNVIITRCTNNYGPKQ
;
A
#
# COMPACT_ATOMS: atom_id res chain seq x y z
N MET A 1 15.03 -11.26 6.52
CA MET A 1 14.23 -10.70 5.40
C MET A 1 14.20 -9.19 5.53
N LYS A 2 14.30 -8.47 4.40
CA LYS A 2 14.26 -7.00 4.35
C LYS A 2 12.96 -6.56 3.69
N LEU A 3 12.11 -5.86 4.43
CA LEU A 3 10.84 -5.34 3.93
C LEU A 3 10.97 -3.87 3.55
N LEU A 4 10.42 -3.49 2.41
CA LEU A 4 10.07 -2.10 2.11
C LEU A 4 8.56 -1.94 2.37
N VAL A 5 8.21 -1.10 3.33
CA VAL A 5 6.82 -0.79 3.66
C VAL A 5 6.54 0.64 3.25
N THR A 6 5.57 0.86 2.39
CA THR A 6 5.13 2.19 1.99
C THR A 6 3.87 2.58 2.77
N GLY A 7 3.72 3.85 3.14
CA GLY A 7 2.59 4.31 3.96
C GLY A 7 2.63 3.79 5.40
N GLY A 8 3.82 3.51 5.92
CA GLY A 8 3.97 2.88 7.23
C GLY A 8 3.75 3.80 8.43
N LEU A 9 3.61 5.11 8.24
CA LEU A 9 3.21 6.04 9.31
C LEU A 9 1.69 6.11 9.50
N GLY A 10 0.93 5.60 8.54
CA GLY A 10 -0.52 5.51 8.63
C GLY A 10 -1.00 4.47 9.65
N PHE A 11 -2.32 4.41 9.86
CA PHE A 11 -2.96 3.50 10.81
C PHE A 11 -2.58 2.04 10.58
N ILE A 12 -2.92 1.48 9.41
CA ILE A 12 -2.74 0.05 9.13
C ILE A 12 -1.26 -0.29 8.98
N GLY A 13 -0.49 0.50 8.22
CA GLY A 13 0.93 0.27 7.98
C GLY A 13 1.76 0.27 9.25
N SER A 14 1.47 1.17 10.19
CA SER A 14 2.18 1.24 11.48
C SER A 14 1.87 0.05 12.41
N ASN A 15 0.65 -0.48 12.37
CA ASN A 15 0.29 -1.70 13.07
C ASN A 15 0.98 -2.91 12.46
N PHE A 16 1.02 -3.00 11.12
CA PHE A 16 1.77 -4.05 10.43
C PHE A 16 3.26 -4.05 10.84
N ILE A 17 3.94 -2.88 10.78
CA ILE A 17 5.35 -2.77 11.20
C ILE A 17 5.54 -3.20 12.65
N SER A 18 4.61 -2.82 13.54
CA SER A 18 4.67 -3.26 14.95
C SER A 18 4.60 -4.77 15.09
N ARG A 19 3.69 -5.42 14.37
CA ARG A 19 3.55 -6.90 14.37
C ARG A 19 4.76 -7.60 13.75
N VAL A 20 5.38 -7.01 12.72
CA VAL A 20 6.64 -7.55 12.18
C VAL A 20 7.70 -7.63 13.25
N PHE A 21 7.95 -6.57 14.01
CA PHE A 21 8.96 -6.56 15.05
C PHE A 21 8.62 -7.40 16.29
N GLU A 22 7.34 -7.62 16.55
CA GLU A 22 6.89 -8.54 17.62
C GLU A 22 7.19 -10.00 17.26
N ASN A 23 6.92 -10.39 16.02
CA ASN A 23 6.94 -11.80 15.61
C ASN A 23 8.22 -12.22 14.87
N HIS A 24 8.98 -11.28 14.29
CA HIS A 24 10.13 -11.56 13.41
C HIS A 24 11.37 -10.75 13.83
N LYS A 25 12.09 -11.24 14.83
CA LYS A 25 13.26 -10.54 15.40
C LYS A 25 14.39 -10.31 14.40
N ASP A 26 14.49 -11.15 13.35
CA ASP A 26 15.58 -11.08 12.35
C ASP A 26 15.24 -10.22 11.14
N TRP A 27 14.00 -9.75 11.03
CA TRP A 27 13.59 -8.95 9.87
C TRP A 27 13.97 -7.47 10.08
N SER A 28 14.22 -6.80 8.96
CA SER A 28 14.42 -5.34 8.93
C SER A 28 13.35 -4.69 8.05
N VAL A 29 13.00 -3.46 8.41
CA VAL A 29 11.97 -2.67 7.75
C VAL A 29 12.55 -1.32 7.33
N VAL A 30 12.44 -1.00 6.06
CA VAL A 30 12.53 0.37 5.54
C VAL A 30 11.10 0.86 5.36
N ASN A 31 10.72 1.89 6.11
CA ASN A 31 9.43 2.54 6.00
C ASN A 31 9.57 3.80 5.16
N VAL A 32 8.87 3.89 4.03
CA VAL A 32 8.78 5.10 3.22
C VAL A 32 7.38 5.69 3.31
N ASP A 33 7.29 6.97 3.63
CA ASP A 33 6.03 7.68 3.79
C ASP A 33 6.17 9.13 3.31
N ALA A 34 5.17 9.66 2.65
CA ALA A 34 5.17 11.02 2.14
C ALA A 34 4.78 12.06 3.21
N GLU A 35 4.40 11.62 4.41
CA GLU A 35 3.94 12.47 5.52
C GLU A 35 2.72 13.32 5.14
N LEU A 36 1.78 12.72 4.39
CA LEU A 36 0.52 13.33 4.02
C LEU A 36 -0.55 13.09 5.10
N TYR A 37 -1.79 13.35 4.75
CA TYR A 37 -2.91 13.17 5.67
C TYR A 37 -2.95 11.73 6.24
N GLY A 38 -3.15 11.61 7.56
CA GLY A 38 -3.19 10.33 8.26
C GLY A 38 -1.83 9.76 8.68
N SER A 39 -0.71 10.37 8.26
CA SER A 39 0.62 9.97 8.71
C SER A 39 0.94 10.53 10.09
N ASN A 40 1.47 9.68 10.99
CA ASN A 40 1.86 10.10 12.33
C ASN A 40 3.12 9.36 12.83
N HIS A 41 4.21 10.09 13.03
CA HIS A 41 5.48 9.56 13.55
C HIS A 41 5.35 8.90 14.94
N GLN A 42 4.43 9.37 15.78
CA GLN A 42 4.22 8.79 17.10
C GLN A 42 3.83 7.32 17.04
N ASN A 43 3.21 6.89 15.94
CA ASN A 43 2.81 5.50 15.73
C ASN A 43 3.98 4.51 15.80
N LEU A 44 5.18 4.94 15.41
CA LEU A 44 6.38 4.11 15.34
C LEU A 44 7.54 4.61 16.20
N LYS A 45 7.32 5.59 17.07
CA LYS A 45 8.35 6.18 17.95
C LYS A 45 9.15 5.13 18.72
N LYS A 46 8.51 4.07 19.19
CA LYS A 46 9.18 2.98 19.92
C LYS A 46 10.26 2.25 19.12
N PHE A 47 10.31 2.43 17.81
CA PHE A 47 11.27 1.81 16.91
C PHE A 47 12.36 2.74 16.38
N GLU A 48 12.37 4.04 16.74
CA GLU A 48 13.34 5.02 16.24
C GLU A 48 14.80 4.60 16.51
N ASN A 49 15.06 3.95 17.63
CA ASN A 49 16.39 3.46 18.02
C ASN A 49 16.64 1.97 17.67
N ASN A 50 15.74 1.35 16.90
CA ASN A 50 15.91 -0.03 16.47
C ASN A 50 16.79 -0.07 15.22
N SER A 51 17.98 -0.69 15.30
CA SER A 51 18.93 -0.80 14.19
C SER A 51 18.37 -1.52 12.94
N LYS A 52 17.24 -2.22 13.07
CA LYS A 52 16.54 -2.90 11.97
C LYS A 52 15.38 -2.09 11.39
N TYR A 53 15.10 -0.91 11.94
CA TYR A 53 14.10 0.03 11.41
C TYR A 53 14.79 1.24 10.80
N SER A 54 14.35 1.67 9.64
CA SER A 54 14.72 2.96 9.07
C SER A 54 13.51 3.63 8.45
N PHE A 55 13.44 4.96 8.59
CA PHE A 55 12.44 5.80 7.99
C PHE A 55 13.04 6.61 6.84
N VAL A 56 12.30 6.72 5.75
CA VAL A 56 12.63 7.55 4.59
C VAL A 56 11.41 8.39 4.25
N LYS A 57 11.54 9.72 4.32
CA LYS A 57 10.50 10.60 3.78
C LYS A 57 10.54 10.56 2.26
N GLY A 58 9.40 10.22 1.64
CA GLY A 58 9.31 10.17 0.19
C GLY A 58 7.96 9.70 -0.32
N ASN A 59 7.67 10.03 -1.56
CA ASN A 59 6.43 9.65 -2.23
C ASN A 59 6.67 8.44 -3.14
N ILE A 60 5.72 7.50 -3.19
CA ILE A 60 5.79 6.33 -4.06
C ILE A 60 5.75 6.67 -5.56
N THR A 61 5.39 7.90 -5.93
CA THR A 61 5.46 8.40 -7.30
C THR A 61 6.88 8.78 -7.73
N ASP A 62 7.84 8.87 -6.79
CA ASP A 62 9.24 9.12 -7.11
C ASP A 62 9.93 7.83 -7.58
N GLN A 63 10.03 7.67 -8.89
CA GLN A 63 10.61 6.51 -9.55
C GLN A 63 12.06 6.22 -9.08
N LYS A 64 12.91 7.26 -8.97
CA LYS A 64 14.31 7.09 -8.58
C LYS A 64 14.45 6.63 -7.13
N LEU A 65 13.62 7.20 -6.26
CA LEU A 65 13.56 6.78 -4.86
C LEU A 65 13.08 5.34 -4.74
N MET A 66 12.00 4.96 -5.43
CA MET A 66 11.48 3.59 -5.41
C MET A 66 12.52 2.60 -5.94
N GLU A 67 13.17 2.87 -7.04
CA GLU A 67 14.26 2.02 -7.56
C GLU A 67 15.37 1.81 -6.53
N LYS A 68 15.81 2.88 -5.87
CA LYS A 68 16.85 2.81 -4.82
C LYS A 68 16.42 1.97 -3.62
N LEU A 69 15.17 2.05 -3.18
CA LEU A 69 14.68 1.35 -1.99
C LEU A 69 14.32 -0.10 -2.31
N VAL A 70 13.62 -0.35 -3.40
CA VAL A 70 13.20 -1.69 -3.85
C VAL A 70 14.41 -2.57 -4.14
N SER A 71 15.48 -2.03 -4.74
CA SER A 71 16.70 -2.81 -5.02
C SER A 71 17.32 -3.44 -3.78
N LYS A 72 17.13 -2.83 -2.61
CA LYS A 72 17.70 -3.27 -1.32
C LYS A 72 16.74 -4.10 -0.48
N SER A 73 15.52 -4.35 -0.96
CA SER A 73 14.48 -5.09 -0.25
C SER A 73 14.23 -6.46 -0.88
N ASP A 74 13.70 -7.38 -0.09
CA ASP A 74 13.26 -8.70 -0.56
C ASP A 74 11.79 -8.66 -1.00
N VAL A 75 10.95 -7.92 -0.26
CA VAL A 75 9.51 -7.79 -0.49
C VAL A 75 9.09 -6.33 -0.28
N VAL A 76 8.20 -5.85 -1.15
CA VAL A 76 7.53 -4.55 -1.03
C VAL A 76 6.12 -4.78 -0.53
N ILE A 77 5.68 -4.00 0.48
CA ILE A 77 4.31 -4.04 1.00
C ILE A 77 3.74 -2.63 0.92
N ASN A 78 2.75 -2.45 0.06
CA ASN A 78 2.19 -1.15 -0.23
C ASN A 78 0.93 -0.86 0.57
N PHE A 79 1.08 -0.06 1.65
CA PHE A 79 -0.02 0.57 2.38
C PHE A 79 -0.24 2.04 1.95
N ALA A 80 0.69 2.64 1.20
CA ALA A 80 0.55 4.02 0.76
C ALA A 80 -0.67 4.18 -0.14
N ALA A 81 -1.59 5.01 0.30
CA ALA A 81 -2.84 5.33 -0.40
C ALA A 81 -3.48 6.58 0.22
N GLU A 82 -4.22 7.34 -0.56
CA GLU A 82 -5.29 8.19 -0.05
C GLU A 82 -6.53 7.31 0.18
N SER A 83 -7.20 7.41 1.34
CA SER A 83 -8.19 6.41 1.77
C SER A 83 -9.54 6.95 2.24
N HIS A 84 -9.73 8.26 2.35
CA HIS A 84 -10.97 8.86 2.82
C HIS A 84 -11.98 9.08 1.69
N VAL A 85 -13.10 8.33 1.70
CA VAL A 85 -14.15 8.41 0.68
C VAL A 85 -14.66 9.84 0.49
N ASP A 86 -15.08 10.53 1.59
CA ASP A 86 -15.62 11.90 1.50
C ASP A 86 -14.61 12.88 0.90
N ARG A 87 -13.33 12.75 1.22
CA ARG A 87 -12.28 13.58 0.62
C ARG A 87 -12.15 13.31 -0.87
N SER A 88 -12.32 12.04 -1.31
CA SER A 88 -12.25 11.69 -2.72
C SER A 88 -13.39 12.29 -3.54
N ILE A 89 -14.56 12.50 -2.92
CA ILE A 89 -15.70 13.15 -3.54
C ILE A 89 -15.43 14.66 -3.70
N SER A 90 -14.77 15.27 -2.72
CA SER A 90 -14.43 16.69 -2.77
C SER A 90 -13.27 17.00 -3.72
N ASP A 91 -12.23 16.15 -3.74
CA ASP A 91 -11.07 16.26 -4.62
C ASP A 91 -10.49 14.87 -4.91
N ALA A 92 -10.71 14.37 -6.11
CA ALA A 92 -10.24 13.05 -6.54
C ALA A 92 -8.76 13.04 -6.97
N LYS A 93 -8.14 14.19 -7.26
CA LYS A 93 -6.78 14.24 -7.82
C LYS A 93 -5.72 13.57 -6.93
N PRO A 94 -5.66 13.81 -5.60
CA PRO A 94 -4.71 13.11 -4.73
C PRO A 94 -4.85 11.58 -4.77
N PHE A 95 -6.08 11.06 -4.94
CA PHE A 95 -6.36 9.63 -5.03
C PHE A 95 -5.83 9.01 -6.33
N ILE A 96 -5.93 9.73 -7.44
CA ILE A 96 -5.33 9.30 -8.72
C ILE A 96 -3.81 9.27 -8.59
N ASP A 97 -3.22 10.33 -8.04
CA ASP A 97 -1.76 10.42 -7.88
C ASP A 97 -1.22 9.32 -6.96
N ALA A 98 -1.79 9.14 -5.77
CA ALA A 98 -1.31 8.16 -4.82
C ALA A 98 -1.67 6.72 -5.24
N ASN A 99 -2.96 6.47 -5.54
CA ASN A 99 -3.47 5.11 -5.68
C ASN A 99 -3.26 4.52 -7.08
N ILE A 100 -3.14 5.35 -8.13
CA ILE A 100 -2.92 4.88 -9.50
C ILE A 100 -1.48 5.13 -9.93
N LEU A 101 -1.03 6.39 -9.97
CA LEU A 101 0.32 6.71 -10.43
C LEU A 101 1.41 6.16 -9.49
N GLY A 102 1.16 6.21 -8.17
CA GLY A 102 2.06 5.59 -7.19
C GLY A 102 2.18 4.08 -7.39
N VAL A 103 1.06 3.38 -7.61
CA VAL A 103 1.07 1.93 -7.88
C VAL A 103 1.74 1.62 -9.22
N PHE A 104 1.50 2.41 -10.26
CA PHE A 104 2.21 2.29 -11.54
C PHE A 104 3.73 2.39 -11.35
N THR A 105 4.21 3.36 -10.60
CA THR A 105 5.64 3.52 -10.30
C THR A 105 6.22 2.29 -9.59
N LEU A 106 5.50 1.74 -8.62
CA LEU A 106 5.90 0.50 -7.95
C LEU A 106 5.94 -0.69 -8.93
N LEU A 107 4.93 -0.83 -9.79
CA LEU A 107 4.86 -1.91 -10.77
C LEU A 107 6.02 -1.85 -11.78
N GLU A 108 6.33 -0.67 -12.32
CA GLU A 108 7.50 -0.51 -13.20
C GLU A 108 8.80 -0.88 -12.48
N THR A 109 8.90 -0.53 -11.20
CA THR A 109 10.08 -0.82 -10.40
C THR A 109 10.24 -2.32 -10.11
N ILE A 110 9.16 -2.99 -9.65
CA ILE A 110 9.22 -4.42 -9.33
C ILE A 110 9.38 -5.29 -10.58
N LYS A 111 8.78 -4.90 -11.71
CA LYS A 111 8.98 -5.55 -13.01
C LYS A 111 10.46 -5.54 -13.40
N LYS A 112 11.12 -4.39 -13.34
CA LYS A 112 12.55 -4.22 -13.66
C LYS A 112 13.46 -5.02 -12.75
N MET A 113 13.08 -5.22 -11.48
CA MET A 113 13.92 -5.81 -10.43
C MET A 113 13.51 -7.21 -10.02
N GLU A 114 12.46 -7.77 -10.63
CA GLU A 114 11.91 -9.10 -10.33
C GLU A 114 11.59 -9.29 -8.83
N LYS A 115 11.01 -8.23 -8.21
CA LYS A 115 10.67 -8.23 -6.78
C LYS A 115 9.21 -8.60 -6.55
N LYS A 116 8.91 -9.07 -5.34
CA LYS A 116 7.55 -9.35 -4.89
C LYS A 116 6.89 -8.09 -4.33
N LEU A 117 5.64 -7.85 -4.72
CA LEU A 117 4.79 -6.81 -4.17
C LEU A 117 3.56 -7.43 -3.48
N ILE A 118 3.23 -6.95 -2.30
CA ILE A 118 1.92 -7.17 -1.66
C ILE A 118 1.21 -5.82 -1.66
N HIS A 119 0.09 -5.73 -2.38
CA HIS A 119 -0.71 -4.51 -2.49
C HIS A 119 -1.95 -4.61 -1.61
N ILE A 120 -2.10 -3.65 -0.69
CA ILE A 120 -3.25 -3.59 0.20
C ILE A 120 -4.36 -2.80 -0.49
N SER A 121 -5.42 -3.50 -0.85
CA SER A 121 -6.64 -2.96 -1.43
C SER A 121 -7.79 -2.95 -0.41
N THR A 122 -9.01 -2.87 -0.86
CA THR A 122 -10.22 -2.71 -0.06
C THR A 122 -11.38 -3.49 -0.66
N ASP A 123 -12.34 -3.86 0.15
CA ASP A 123 -13.64 -4.40 -0.29
C ASP A 123 -14.52 -3.37 -1.01
N GLU A 124 -14.28 -2.08 -0.82
CA GLU A 124 -14.96 -0.99 -1.53
C GLU A 124 -14.89 -1.11 -3.07
N VAL A 125 -13.90 -1.85 -3.59
CA VAL A 125 -13.78 -2.12 -5.03
C VAL A 125 -14.93 -2.93 -5.59
N TYR A 126 -15.67 -3.65 -4.74
CA TYR A 126 -16.84 -4.44 -5.13
C TYR A 126 -18.13 -3.62 -5.22
N GLY A 127 -18.15 -2.40 -4.67
CA GLY A 127 -19.37 -1.60 -4.55
C GLY A 127 -20.29 -2.07 -3.45
N SER A 128 -21.57 -1.67 -3.52
CA SER A 128 -22.57 -1.99 -2.51
C SER A 128 -23.31 -3.29 -2.84
N PHE A 129 -23.63 -4.06 -1.80
CA PHE A 129 -24.43 -5.28 -1.91
C PHE A 129 -25.70 -5.12 -1.07
N ASP A 130 -26.85 -5.39 -1.67
CA ASP A 130 -28.13 -5.45 -0.94
C ASP A 130 -28.24 -6.75 -0.12
N SER A 131 -27.57 -7.82 -0.56
CA SER A 131 -27.53 -9.12 0.12
C SER A 131 -26.39 -9.98 -0.40
N GLY A 132 -25.93 -10.96 0.37
CA GLY A 132 -24.88 -11.89 -0.01
C GLY A 132 -23.48 -11.41 0.40
N SER A 133 -22.46 -11.94 -0.28
CA SER A 133 -21.05 -11.62 -0.02
C SER A 133 -20.23 -11.63 -1.31
N ALA A 134 -19.20 -10.78 -1.37
CA ALA A 134 -18.24 -10.81 -2.45
C ALA A 134 -17.27 -11.99 -2.30
N LYS A 135 -16.81 -12.50 -3.44
CA LYS A 135 -15.67 -13.43 -3.57
C LYS A 135 -14.56 -12.75 -4.37
N GLU A 136 -13.39 -13.37 -4.41
CA GLU A 136 -12.23 -12.80 -5.12
C GLU A 136 -12.52 -12.57 -6.62
N GLU A 137 -13.35 -13.40 -7.24
CA GLU A 137 -13.73 -13.32 -8.65
C GLU A 137 -14.91 -12.37 -8.91
N THR A 138 -15.53 -11.83 -7.87
CA THR A 138 -16.65 -10.90 -8.02
C THR A 138 -16.20 -9.68 -8.82
N ARG A 139 -17.02 -9.29 -9.80
CA ARG A 139 -16.76 -8.11 -10.64
C ARG A 139 -16.58 -6.86 -9.78
N LEU A 140 -15.61 -6.04 -10.13
CA LEU A 140 -15.40 -4.74 -9.51
C LEU A 140 -16.47 -3.75 -9.98
N ASP A 141 -17.15 -3.09 -9.05
CA ASP A 141 -18.20 -2.11 -9.30
C ASP A 141 -18.11 -0.92 -8.32
N PRO A 142 -16.99 -0.19 -8.33
CA PRO A 142 -16.70 0.85 -7.36
C PRO A 142 -17.68 2.02 -7.44
N SER A 143 -18.19 2.48 -6.29
CA SER A 143 -19.22 3.52 -6.19
C SER A 143 -18.69 4.92 -5.80
N SER A 144 -17.39 5.06 -5.55
CA SER A 144 -16.77 6.34 -5.17
C SER A 144 -15.45 6.57 -5.92
N PRO A 145 -14.95 7.84 -6.02
CA PRO A 145 -13.64 8.10 -6.61
C PRO A 145 -12.49 7.36 -5.89
N TYR A 146 -12.54 7.21 -4.56
CA TYR A 146 -11.61 6.38 -3.81
C TYR A 146 -11.68 4.93 -4.27
N ALA A 147 -12.86 4.30 -4.22
CA ALA A 147 -13.04 2.91 -4.62
C ALA A 147 -12.62 2.69 -6.09
N ALA A 148 -12.97 3.64 -6.98
CA ALA A 148 -12.56 3.59 -8.38
C ALA A 148 -11.04 3.67 -8.56
N SER A 149 -10.35 4.50 -7.78
CA SER A 149 -8.88 4.59 -7.81
C SER A 149 -8.22 3.29 -7.35
N LYS A 150 -8.75 2.63 -6.32
CA LYS A 150 -8.26 1.33 -5.84
C LYS A 150 -8.55 0.21 -6.84
N ALA A 151 -9.76 0.17 -7.42
CA ALA A 151 -10.13 -0.79 -8.47
C ALA A 151 -9.24 -0.62 -9.72
N SER A 152 -8.95 0.62 -10.12
CA SER A 152 -8.04 0.93 -11.23
C SER A 152 -6.62 0.42 -10.96
N ALA A 153 -6.12 0.58 -9.74
CA ALA A 153 -4.83 0.02 -9.33
C ALA A 153 -4.81 -1.51 -9.45
N GLU A 154 -5.87 -2.19 -9.02
CA GLU A 154 -5.97 -3.65 -9.14
C GLU A 154 -5.99 -4.12 -10.60
N LEU A 155 -6.77 -3.45 -11.46
CA LEU A 155 -6.79 -3.77 -12.90
C LEU A 155 -5.41 -3.56 -13.54
N LEU A 156 -4.70 -2.51 -13.15
CA LEU A 156 -3.33 -2.27 -13.58
C LEU A 156 -2.39 -3.39 -13.09
N ILE A 157 -2.47 -3.79 -11.83
CA ILE A 157 -1.71 -4.90 -11.27
C ILE A 157 -1.98 -6.20 -12.04
N GLN A 158 -3.25 -6.53 -12.30
CA GLN A 158 -3.62 -7.73 -13.05
C GLN A 158 -3.02 -7.74 -14.46
N SER A 159 -3.01 -6.59 -15.14
CA SER A 159 -2.36 -6.47 -16.45
C SER A 159 -0.86 -6.74 -16.39
N TYR A 160 -0.17 -6.28 -15.33
CA TYR A 160 1.25 -6.52 -15.12
C TYR A 160 1.57 -7.99 -14.78
N ILE A 161 0.71 -8.64 -14.01
CA ILE A 161 0.81 -10.08 -13.74
C ILE A 161 0.69 -10.86 -15.07
N THR A 162 -0.34 -10.57 -15.86
CA THR A 162 -0.64 -11.30 -17.09
C THR A 162 0.39 -11.03 -18.19
N THR A 163 0.81 -9.78 -18.37
CA THR A 163 1.68 -9.37 -19.49
C THR A 163 3.15 -9.62 -19.20
N TYR A 164 3.58 -9.36 -17.95
CA TYR A 164 5.00 -9.36 -17.59
C TYR A 164 5.38 -10.43 -16.56
N GLY A 165 4.42 -11.21 -16.05
CA GLY A 165 4.68 -12.21 -15.03
C GLY A 165 5.09 -11.64 -13.67
N CYS A 166 4.70 -10.39 -13.37
CA CYS A 166 5.06 -9.75 -12.10
C CYS A 166 4.52 -10.53 -10.90
N ASN A 167 5.36 -10.71 -9.87
CA ASN A 167 4.97 -11.40 -8.64
C ASN A 167 4.25 -10.44 -7.69
N VAL A 168 2.94 -10.32 -7.84
CA VAL A 168 2.11 -9.44 -7.02
C VAL A 168 0.98 -10.22 -6.35
N ILE A 169 0.73 -9.91 -5.08
CA ILE A 169 -0.44 -10.36 -4.32
C ILE A 169 -1.29 -9.13 -4.01
N ILE A 170 -2.59 -9.21 -4.30
CA ILE A 170 -3.58 -8.21 -3.90
C ILE A 170 -4.33 -8.75 -2.68
N THR A 171 -4.49 -7.93 -1.65
CA THR A 171 -5.36 -8.24 -0.50
C THR A 171 -6.48 -7.21 -0.43
N ARG A 172 -7.71 -7.65 -0.23
CA ARG A 172 -8.88 -6.79 -0.04
C ARG A 172 -9.36 -6.95 1.39
N CYS A 173 -9.21 -5.90 2.19
CA CYS A 173 -9.70 -5.89 3.57
C CYS A 173 -10.99 -5.08 3.67
N THR A 174 -11.84 -5.47 4.60
CA THR A 174 -13.00 -4.68 5.04
C THR A 174 -12.55 -3.57 5.98
N ASN A 175 -13.49 -2.88 6.62
CA ASN A 175 -13.17 -1.81 7.56
C ASN A 175 -12.32 -2.32 8.72
N ASN A 176 -11.17 -1.68 8.90
CA ASN A 176 -10.26 -1.93 10.00
C ASN A 176 -10.54 -0.96 11.14
N TYR A 177 -10.33 -1.39 12.36
CA TYR A 177 -10.37 -0.57 13.56
C TYR A 177 -9.28 -1.03 14.54
N GLY A 178 -8.83 -0.12 15.40
CA GLY A 178 -7.85 -0.49 16.42
C GLY A 178 -6.90 0.64 16.82
N PRO A 179 -5.82 0.30 17.53
CA PRO A 179 -4.82 1.28 17.97
C PRO A 179 -4.25 2.09 16.81
N LYS A 180 -3.98 3.37 17.03
CA LYS A 180 -3.37 4.31 16.07
C LYS A 180 -4.30 4.75 14.91
N GLN A 181 -5.58 4.43 15.00
CA GLN A 181 -6.59 4.93 14.08
C GLN A 181 -6.87 6.41 14.29
#